data_abd7c6a4bd4b8c3aa2c27f4dd2bb5e8f
#
_entry.id   abd7c6a4bd4b8c3aa2c27f4dd2bb5e8f
#
_cell.length_a   1.000
_cell.length_b   1.000
_cell.length_c   1.000
_cell.angle_alpha   90.00
_cell.angle_beta   90.00
_cell.angle_gamma   90.00
#
_symmetry.space_group_name_H-M   'P 1'
#
loop_
_entity.id
_entity.type
_entity.pdbx_description
1 polymer ?
#
loop_
_entity_poly.entity_id
_entity_poly.type
_entity_poly.pdbx_seq_one_letter_code
_entity_poly.pdbx_strand_id
1 'polypeptide(L)'
;MTDGLSLPKDELLEMQRRMLRIRLFDERASKMVKRGYIPGTVHTSIGQEAQVVGACMALAKGDHMTGNHRSHGHPIGMGSPLGPLMAELVGKATGVCKGKGGSLHLADYEVGSLGESGITGSSIPIAVGASLSAQVLGEKRVAITFFGDGTANQGVLYESMNLASAYKLPVIFLCENNFYALSTPSHTVTGGRIVDRASGFGMPGVRVENGQDVIAVYNAVREAADRARRGGGPSLVEVMTYRFREHSEGQIGRAHV
;
A
#
# COMPACT_ATOMS: atom_id res chain seq x y z
N MET A 1 27.77 -4.14 -2.51
CA MET A 1 27.76 -2.73 -2.95
C MET A 1 26.82 -2.70 -4.14
N THR A 2 25.57 -2.30 -3.92
CA THR A 2 24.60 -2.11 -4.99
C THR A 2 24.94 -0.79 -5.66
N ASP A 3 25.39 -0.84 -6.92
CA ASP A 3 25.43 0.32 -7.78
C ASP A 3 24.03 0.90 -7.79
N GLY A 4 23.82 1.95 -6.97
CA GLY A 4 22.55 2.62 -6.87
C GLY A 4 22.22 3.22 -8.22
N LEU A 5 21.20 2.68 -8.90
CA LEU A 5 20.59 3.32 -10.04
C LEU A 5 20.25 4.76 -9.63
N SER A 6 21.03 5.72 -10.13
CA SER A 6 20.70 7.13 -9.94
C SER A 6 19.44 7.40 -10.78
N LEU A 7 18.30 7.54 -10.09
CA LEU A 7 17.06 7.89 -10.76
C LEU A 7 17.19 9.26 -11.44
N PRO A 8 16.54 9.46 -12.58
CA PRO A 8 16.48 10.75 -13.22
C PRO A 8 15.95 11.84 -12.27
N LYS A 9 16.48 13.06 -12.37
CA LYS A 9 16.07 14.18 -11.52
C LYS A 9 14.56 14.40 -11.50
N ASP A 10 13.91 14.25 -12.67
CA ASP A 10 12.46 14.45 -12.78
C ASP A 10 11.66 13.39 -12.03
N GLU A 11 12.12 12.15 -11.99
CA GLU A 11 11.51 11.09 -11.17
C GLU A 11 11.66 11.38 -9.68
N LEU A 12 12.83 11.82 -9.23
CA LEU A 12 13.06 12.22 -7.83
C LEU A 12 12.16 13.39 -7.43
N LEU A 13 12.01 14.39 -8.31
CA LEU A 13 11.09 15.52 -8.09
C LEU A 13 9.63 15.06 -8.04
N GLU A 14 9.23 14.10 -8.87
CA GLU A 14 7.86 13.56 -8.84
C GLU A 14 7.62 12.73 -7.57
N MET A 15 8.59 11.95 -7.09
CA MET A 15 8.50 11.29 -5.80
C MET A 15 8.26 12.32 -4.68
N GLN A 16 9.05 13.37 -4.65
CA GLN A 16 8.89 14.45 -3.65
C GLN A 16 7.51 15.11 -3.75
N ARG A 17 7.02 15.39 -4.96
CA ARG A 17 5.68 15.97 -5.17
C ARG A 17 4.59 15.05 -4.65
N ARG A 18 4.66 13.75 -4.93
CA ARG A 18 3.64 12.79 -4.47
C ARG A 18 3.66 12.65 -2.95
N MET A 19 4.83 12.58 -2.33
CA MET A 19 4.92 12.57 -0.86
C MET A 19 4.28 13.81 -0.23
N LEU A 20 4.56 15.00 -0.79
CA LEU A 20 3.95 16.25 -0.33
C LEU A 20 2.43 16.28 -0.58
N ARG A 21 1.95 15.77 -1.73
CA ARG A 21 0.51 15.67 -2.02
C ARG A 21 -0.19 14.79 -1.00
N ILE A 22 0.37 13.63 -0.65
CA ILE A 22 -0.17 12.73 0.37
C ILE A 22 -0.23 13.46 1.71
N ARG A 23 0.87 14.08 2.16
CA ARG A 23 0.94 14.81 3.42
C ARG A 23 -0.12 15.90 3.51
N LEU A 24 -0.17 16.78 2.52
CA LEU A 24 -1.09 17.93 2.50
C LEU A 24 -2.55 17.49 2.36
N PHE A 25 -2.82 16.43 1.59
CA PHE A 25 -4.16 15.84 1.46
C PHE A 25 -4.65 15.31 2.81
N ASP A 26 -3.84 14.51 3.49
CA ASP A 26 -4.18 13.93 4.79
C ASP A 26 -4.35 15.00 5.88
N GLU A 27 -3.49 16.01 5.93
CA GLU A 27 -3.65 17.14 6.84
C GLU A 27 -4.95 17.91 6.57
N ARG A 28 -5.33 18.06 5.30
CA ARG A 28 -6.58 18.68 4.93
C ARG A 28 -7.77 17.83 5.31
N ALA A 29 -7.74 16.52 5.03
CA ALA A 29 -8.78 15.58 5.40
C ALA A 29 -9.02 15.57 6.92
N SER A 30 -7.95 15.51 7.72
CA SER A 30 -8.01 15.60 9.17
C SER A 30 -8.71 16.86 9.67
N LYS A 31 -8.36 18.02 9.09
CA LYS A 31 -9.05 19.29 9.42
C LYS A 31 -10.52 19.28 9.04
N MET A 32 -10.88 18.62 7.94
CA MET A 32 -12.26 18.53 7.47
C MET A 32 -13.09 17.57 8.32
N VAL A 33 -12.54 16.46 8.81
CA VAL A 33 -13.21 15.59 9.82
C VAL A 33 -13.54 16.39 11.07
N LYS A 34 -12.55 17.12 11.63
CA LYS A 34 -12.74 17.94 12.84
C LYS A 34 -13.81 19.03 12.68
N ARG A 35 -14.07 19.46 11.45
CA ARG A 35 -15.11 20.44 11.11
C ARG A 35 -16.45 19.81 10.72
N GLY A 36 -16.57 18.48 10.72
CA GLY A 36 -17.78 17.76 10.37
C GLY A 36 -18.11 17.70 8.86
N TYR A 37 -17.16 18.07 7.98
CA TYR A 37 -17.35 17.99 6.53
C TYR A 37 -17.16 16.58 5.98
N ILE A 38 -16.32 15.76 6.60
CA ILE A 38 -16.11 14.35 6.26
C ILE A 38 -16.80 13.52 7.34
N PRO A 39 -17.77 12.66 6.98
CA PRO A 39 -18.42 11.77 7.93
C PRO A 39 -17.50 10.64 8.38
N GLY A 40 -17.65 10.21 9.62
CA GLY A 40 -16.87 9.12 10.19
C GLY A 40 -15.46 9.52 10.58
N THR A 41 -14.49 8.65 10.31
CA THR A 41 -13.08 8.85 10.64
C THR A 41 -12.19 8.64 9.42
N VAL A 42 -10.99 9.19 9.45
CA VAL A 42 -9.95 8.98 8.44
C VAL A 42 -8.70 8.37 9.07
N HIS A 43 -8.01 7.56 8.29
CA HIS A 43 -6.73 6.94 8.67
C HIS A 43 -5.64 7.52 7.74
N THR A 44 -4.81 8.39 8.30
CA THR A 44 -3.82 9.11 7.49
C THR A 44 -2.57 8.28 7.22
N SER A 45 -1.93 8.51 6.08
CA SER A 45 -0.63 7.95 5.72
C SER A 45 0.55 8.79 6.23
N ILE A 46 0.27 9.79 7.10
CA ILE A 46 1.28 10.71 7.61
C ILE A 46 2.39 9.96 8.36
N GLY A 47 3.62 10.09 7.86
CA GLY A 47 4.80 9.36 8.30
C GLY A 47 5.13 8.13 7.46
N GLN A 48 4.24 7.72 6.53
CA GLN A 48 4.42 6.55 5.67
C GLN A 48 4.45 6.91 4.17
N GLU A 49 4.58 8.20 3.83
CA GLU A 49 4.49 8.68 2.45
C GLU A 49 5.59 8.10 1.56
N ALA A 50 6.81 7.99 2.09
CA ALA A 50 7.96 7.51 1.32
C ALA A 50 7.78 6.06 0.87
N GLN A 51 7.31 5.18 1.76
CA GLN A 51 7.09 3.79 1.42
C GLN A 51 5.96 3.61 0.40
N VAL A 52 4.88 4.40 0.52
CA VAL A 52 3.78 4.37 -0.44
C VAL A 52 4.23 4.84 -1.81
N VAL A 53 4.89 6.00 -1.87
CA VAL A 53 5.33 6.59 -3.13
C VAL A 53 6.42 5.76 -3.81
N GLY A 54 7.40 5.27 -3.05
CA GLY A 54 8.43 4.39 -3.57
C GLY A 54 7.84 3.12 -4.21
N ALA A 55 6.90 2.49 -3.51
CA ALA A 55 6.24 1.29 -4.01
C ALA A 55 5.37 1.56 -5.25
N CYS A 56 4.53 2.60 -5.22
CA CYS A 56 3.63 2.92 -6.34
C CYS A 56 4.40 3.37 -7.59
N MET A 57 5.46 4.16 -7.44
CA MET A 57 6.24 4.63 -8.58
C MET A 57 7.17 3.56 -9.18
N ALA A 58 7.40 2.46 -8.48
CA ALA A 58 8.10 1.30 -9.02
C ALA A 58 7.25 0.48 -10.00
N LEU A 59 5.93 0.68 -10.01
CA LEU A 59 5.01 0.00 -10.90
C LEU A 59 5.00 0.63 -12.30
N ALA A 60 4.68 -0.18 -13.30
CA ALA A 60 4.48 0.29 -14.67
C ALA A 60 3.02 0.73 -14.87
N LYS A 61 2.81 1.56 -15.90
CA LYS A 61 1.44 1.90 -16.33
C LYS A 61 0.67 0.63 -16.71
N GLY A 62 -0.50 0.47 -16.14
CA GLY A 62 -1.37 -0.68 -16.33
C GLY A 62 -1.21 -1.76 -15.25
N ASP A 63 -0.22 -1.68 -14.37
CA ASP A 63 -0.16 -2.51 -13.18
C ASP A 63 -1.30 -2.16 -12.22
N HIS A 64 -1.64 -3.08 -11.34
CA HIS A 64 -2.75 -2.92 -10.42
C HIS A 64 -2.28 -2.83 -8.96
N MET A 65 -3.04 -2.10 -8.17
CA MET A 65 -2.81 -1.96 -6.74
C MET A 65 -4.10 -2.21 -5.96
N THR A 66 -3.96 -2.87 -4.82
CA THR A 66 -4.99 -2.90 -3.76
C THR A 66 -4.38 -2.48 -2.44
N GLY A 67 -5.15 -1.80 -1.62
CA GLY A 67 -4.64 -1.26 -0.36
C GLY A 67 -5.50 -1.61 0.84
N ASN A 68 -5.23 -0.94 1.94
CA ASN A 68 -5.88 -1.12 3.23
C ASN A 68 -6.66 0.14 3.66
N HIS A 69 -7.14 0.16 4.90
CA HIS A 69 -7.89 1.30 5.46
C HIS A 69 -7.11 2.62 5.54
N ARG A 70 -5.78 2.61 5.37
CA ARG A 70 -4.92 3.82 5.31
C ARG A 70 -4.81 4.30 3.86
N SER A 71 -5.93 4.55 3.27
CA SER A 71 -6.28 4.45 1.87
C SER A 71 -5.95 5.66 1.01
N HIS A 72 -5.62 6.82 1.59
CA HIS A 72 -5.43 8.03 0.79
C HIS A 72 -4.09 8.03 0.05
N GLY A 73 -3.06 7.50 0.70
CA GLY A 73 -1.71 7.49 0.16
C GLY A 73 -1.56 6.69 -1.12
N HIS A 74 -2.15 5.49 -1.18
CA HIS A 74 -1.96 4.56 -2.28
C HIS A 74 -2.47 5.10 -3.64
N PRO A 75 -3.74 5.53 -3.80
CA PRO A 75 -4.19 6.09 -5.07
C PRO A 75 -3.45 7.38 -5.44
N ILE A 76 -3.09 8.24 -4.47
CA ILE A 76 -2.25 9.42 -4.74
C ILE A 76 -0.85 8.98 -5.21
N GLY A 77 -0.27 7.97 -4.60
CA GLY A 77 0.98 7.35 -5.02
C GLY A 77 0.91 6.78 -6.44
N MET A 78 -0.23 6.21 -6.85
CA MET A 78 -0.49 5.76 -8.21
C MET A 78 -0.74 6.91 -9.20
N GLY A 79 -1.02 8.13 -8.72
CA GLY A 79 -1.22 9.31 -9.56
C GLY A 79 -2.66 9.82 -9.66
N SER A 80 -3.58 9.33 -8.81
CA SER A 80 -4.96 9.83 -8.76
C SER A 80 -5.04 11.33 -8.52
N PRO A 81 -5.95 12.04 -9.18
CA PRO A 81 -6.14 13.46 -8.99
C PRO A 81 -6.77 13.75 -7.62
N LEU A 82 -6.24 14.74 -6.90
CA LEU A 82 -6.65 15.05 -5.52
C LEU A 82 -8.10 15.54 -5.39
N GLY A 83 -8.61 16.25 -6.41
CA GLY A 83 -9.97 16.80 -6.40
C GLY A 83 -11.04 15.71 -6.27
N PRO A 84 -11.11 14.73 -7.21
CA PRO A 84 -12.02 13.60 -7.13
C PRO A 84 -11.86 12.76 -5.86
N LEU A 85 -10.63 12.55 -5.37
CA LEU A 85 -10.41 11.85 -4.09
C LEU A 85 -11.02 12.62 -2.92
N MET A 86 -10.82 13.94 -2.85
CA MET A 86 -11.42 14.76 -1.79
C MET A 86 -12.95 14.83 -1.91
N ALA A 87 -13.46 14.87 -3.14
CA ALA A 87 -14.91 14.81 -3.40
C ALA A 87 -15.52 13.50 -2.89
N GLU A 88 -14.80 12.39 -3.02
CA GLU A 88 -15.22 11.09 -2.49
C GLU A 88 -15.34 11.11 -0.96
N LEU A 89 -14.33 11.67 -0.26
CA LEU A 89 -14.33 11.74 1.19
C LEU A 89 -15.54 12.54 1.76
N VAL A 90 -16.02 13.54 1.00
CA VAL A 90 -17.20 14.34 1.39
C VAL A 90 -18.49 13.82 0.76
N GLY A 91 -18.50 12.62 0.19
CA GLY A 91 -19.70 11.97 -0.32
C GLY A 91 -20.31 12.59 -1.59
N LYS A 92 -19.49 13.22 -2.44
CA LYS A 92 -19.95 13.85 -3.69
C LYS A 92 -19.97 12.87 -4.86
N ALA A 93 -20.95 13.04 -5.75
CA ALA A 93 -21.07 12.23 -6.96
C ALA A 93 -19.89 12.40 -7.94
N THR A 94 -19.12 13.47 -7.80
CA THR A 94 -17.87 13.73 -8.56
C THR A 94 -16.64 13.02 -7.95
N GLY A 95 -16.82 12.25 -6.87
CA GLY A 95 -15.79 11.40 -6.28
C GLY A 95 -15.47 10.20 -7.15
N VAL A 96 -14.26 9.62 -6.96
CA VAL A 96 -13.76 8.46 -7.72
C VAL A 96 -14.68 7.23 -7.63
N CYS A 97 -15.39 7.06 -6.50
CA CYS A 97 -16.40 6.03 -6.27
C CYS A 97 -17.84 6.61 -6.25
N LYS A 98 -18.04 7.78 -6.84
CA LYS A 98 -19.34 8.48 -6.90
C LYS A 98 -19.94 8.79 -5.51
N GLY A 99 -19.08 9.02 -4.51
CA GLY A 99 -19.46 9.31 -3.13
C GLY A 99 -19.90 8.12 -2.29
N LYS A 100 -19.66 6.88 -2.76
CA LYS A 100 -20.10 5.65 -2.07
C LYS A 100 -19.01 4.98 -1.22
N GLY A 101 -17.73 5.19 -1.57
CA GLY A 101 -16.60 4.57 -0.90
C GLY A 101 -16.15 5.29 0.37
N GLY A 102 -16.24 6.59 0.37
CA GLY A 102 -15.72 7.43 1.44
C GLY A 102 -14.21 7.21 1.65
N SER A 103 -13.73 7.45 2.87
CA SER A 103 -12.30 7.36 3.19
C SER A 103 -11.72 5.94 3.13
N LEU A 104 -12.49 4.90 3.39
CA LEU A 104 -11.96 3.53 3.59
C LEU A 104 -12.02 2.64 2.34
N HIS A 105 -12.71 3.08 1.29
CA HIS A 105 -12.97 2.25 0.11
C HIS A 105 -12.73 3.04 -1.18
N LEU A 106 -11.61 3.75 -1.25
CA LEU A 106 -11.20 4.46 -2.46
C LEU A 106 -10.81 3.46 -3.54
N ALA A 107 -11.29 3.69 -4.77
CA ALA A 107 -10.88 2.96 -5.95
C ALA A 107 -10.81 3.95 -7.13
N ASP A 108 -9.73 3.89 -7.88
CA ASP A 108 -9.54 4.70 -9.09
C ASP A 108 -8.92 3.83 -10.18
N TYR A 109 -9.78 3.23 -10.98
CA TYR A 109 -9.35 2.27 -12.01
C TYR A 109 -8.51 2.90 -13.11
N GLU A 110 -8.63 4.20 -13.34
CA GLU A 110 -7.84 4.93 -14.34
C GLU A 110 -6.33 4.90 -14.05
N VAL A 111 -5.99 4.81 -12.77
CA VAL A 111 -4.59 4.71 -12.32
C VAL A 111 -4.21 3.31 -11.85
N GLY A 112 -5.07 2.30 -12.01
CA GLY A 112 -4.82 0.93 -11.59
C GLY A 112 -5.09 0.66 -10.11
N SER A 113 -5.70 1.59 -9.36
CA SER A 113 -6.16 1.37 -7.99
C SER A 113 -7.47 0.60 -7.99
N LEU A 114 -7.42 -0.70 -7.71
CA LEU A 114 -8.58 -1.59 -7.70
C LEU A 114 -9.44 -1.45 -6.45
N GLY A 115 -8.91 -0.84 -5.41
CA GLY A 115 -9.65 -0.49 -4.21
C GLY A 115 -8.88 -0.67 -2.92
N GLU A 116 -9.40 0.05 -1.95
CA GLU A 116 -8.97 0.03 -0.56
C GLU A 116 -10.04 -0.66 0.29
N SER A 117 -9.67 -1.19 1.44
CA SER A 117 -10.64 -1.87 2.30
C SER A 117 -10.44 -1.58 3.78
N GLY A 118 -11.55 -1.25 4.44
CA GLY A 118 -11.66 -1.20 5.90
C GLY A 118 -11.64 -2.59 6.55
N ILE A 119 -11.94 -3.64 5.78
CA ILE A 119 -11.82 -5.03 6.24
C ILE A 119 -10.38 -5.47 5.99
N THR A 120 -9.56 -5.42 7.03
CA THR A 120 -8.13 -5.69 6.92
C THR A 120 -7.85 -7.10 6.37
N GLY A 121 -7.04 -7.18 5.34
CA GLY A 121 -6.70 -8.43 4.64
C GLY A 121 -7.58 -8.77 3.45
N SER A 122 -8.81 -8.23 3.33
CA SER A 122 -9.73 -8.58 2.23
C SER A 122 -9.24 -8.14 0.85
N SER A 123 -8.39 -7.14 0.78
CA SER A 123 -7.79 -6.65 -0.47
C SER A 123 -6.69 -7.57 -1.04
N ILE A 124 -6.11 -8.42 -0.19
CA ILE A 124 -5.03 -9.34 -0.60
C ILE A 124 -5.49 -10.34 -1.68
N PRO A 125 -6.57 -11.12 -1.50
CA PRO A 125 -7.04 -12.02 -2.53
C PRO A 125 -7.53 -11.30 -3.80
N ILE A 126 -7.95 -10.03 -3.71
CA ILE A 126 -8.31 -9.23 -4.88
C ILE A 126 -7.09 -9.00 -5.77
N ALA A 127 -5.94 -8.64 -5.19
CA ALA A 127 -4.69 -8.51 -5.94
C ALA A 127 -4.23 -9.83 -6.56
N VAL A 128 -4.40 -10.95 -5.83
CA VAL A 128 -4.12 -12.30 -6.36
C VAL A 128 -5.02 -12.61 -7.54
N GLY A 129 -6.32 -12.30 -7.46
CA GLY A 129 -7.27 -12.44 -8.56
C GLY A 129 -6.91 -11.57 -9.77
N ALA A 130 -6.49 -10.31 -9.54
CA ALA A 130 -6.03 -9.43 -10.60
C ALA A 130 -4.76 -9.95 -11.30
N SER A 131 -3.83 -10.53 -10.54
CA SER A 131 -2.62 -11.14 -11.10
C SER A 131 -2.92 -12.43 -11.87
N LEU A 132 -3.87 -13.24 -11.39
CA LEU A 132 -4.36 -14.42 -12.10
C LEU A 132 -5.03 -14.02 -13.43
N SER A 133 -5.85 -12.98 -13.41
CA SER A 133 -6.48 -12.44 -14.63
C SER A 133 -5.42 -12.01 -15.65
N ALA A 134 -4.38 -11.28 -15.20
CA ALA A 134 -3.29 -10.87 -16.10
C ALA A 134 -2.58 -12.09 -16.73
N GLN A 135 -2.32 -13.12 -15.94
CA GLN A 135 -1.67 -14.36 -16.43
C GLN A 135 -2.56 -15.11 -17.43
N VAL A 136 -3.86 -15.26 -17.15
CA VAL A 136 -4.82 -15.93 -18.05
C VAL A 136 -4.96 -15.19 -19.37
N LEU A 137 -4.94 -13.85 -19.33
CA LEU A 137 -5.02 -13.00 -20.53
C LEU A 137 -3.67 -12.87 -21.29
N GLY A 138 -2.60 -13.47 -20.78
CA GLY A 138 -1.26 -13.35 -21.39
C GLY A 138 -0.64 -11.96 -21.25
N GLU A 139 -1.13 -11.14 -20.32
CA GLU A 139 -0.63 -9.80 -20.07
C GLU A 139 0.55 -9.82 -19.08
N LYS A 140 1.43 -8.84 -19.21
CA LYS A 140 2.60 -8.71 -18.33
C LYS A 140 2.35 -7.75 -17.14
N ARG A 141 1.08 -7.56 -16.77
CA ARG A 141 0.71 -6.74 -15.61
C ARG A 141 1.12 -7.41 -14.31
N VAL A 142 1.55 -6.60 -13.36
CA VAL A 142 1.83 -7.00 -11.99
C VAL A 142 0.75 -6.42 -11.10
N ALA A 143 0.39 -7.14 -10.04
CA ALA A 143 -0.43 -6.59 -8.97
C ALA A 143 0.41 -6.41 -7.71
N ILE A 144 0.15 -5.34 -6.95
CA ILE A 144 0.70 -5.15 -5.60
C ILE A 144 -0.45 -5.04 -4.61
N THR A 145 -0.29 -5.63 -3.43
CA THR A 145 -1.23 -5.46 -2.33
C THR A 145 -0.53 -4.93 -1.09
N PHE A 146 -1.09 -3.88 -0.50
CA PHE A 146 -0.57 -3.27 0.72
C PHE A 146 -1.35 -3.77 1.94
N PHE A 147 -0.66 -4.19 2.98
CA PHE A 147 -1.26 -4.61 4.24
C PHE A 147 -0.34 -4.30 5.43
N GLY A 148 -0.93 -4.08 6.59
CA GLY A 148 -0.17 -3.78 7.81
C GLY A 148 0.36 -5.03 8.52
N ASP A 149 1.28 -4.82 9.48
CA ASP A 149 1.85 -5.86 10.34
C ASP A 149 0.80 -6.65 11.12
N GLY A 150 -0.27 -6.00 11.57
CA GLY A 150 -1.40 -6.71 12.22
C GLY A 150 -2.11 -7.66 11.26
N THR A 151 -2.33 -7.24 10.01
CA THR A 151 -2.95 -8.06 8.97
C THR A 151 -2.09 -9.26 8.58
N ALA A 152 -0.78 -9.16 8.73
CA ALA A 152 0.13 -10.27 8.46
C ALA A 152 -0.16 -11.52 9.30
N ASN A 153 -0.93 -11.42 10.38
CA ASN A 153 -1.33 -12.55 11.21
C ASN A 153 -2.67 -13.19 10.81
N GLN A 154 -3.30 -12.73 9.73
CA GLN A 154 -4.55 -13.31 9.22
C GLN A 154 -4.30 -14.46 8.25
N GLY A 155 -5.15 -15.49 8.33
CA GLY A 155 -5.08 -16.69 7.46
C GLY A 155 -5.15 -16.36 5.99
N VAL A 156 -5.93 -15.34 5.59
CA VAL A 156 -6.11 -14.94 4.19
C VAL A 156 -4.81 -14.54 3.49
N LEU A 157 -3.82 -14.02 4.22
CA LEU A 157 -2.49 -13.76 3.67
C LEU A 157 -1.82 -15.06 3.23
N TYR A 158 -1.83 -16.07 4.08
CA TYR A 158 -1.16 -17.36 3.83
C TYR A 158 -1.83 -18.16 2.72
N GLU A 159 -3.16 -18.16 2.68
CA GLU A 159 -3.95 -18.75 1.60
C GLU A 159 -3.61 -18.09 0.26
N SER A 160 -3.54 -16.76 0.25
CA SER A 160 -3.18 -15.94 -0.92
C SER A 160 -1.74 -16.18 -1.37
N MET A 161 -0.79 -16.23 -0.43
CA MET A 161 0.62 -16.52 -0.73
C MET A 161 0.78 -17.93 -1.30
N ASN A 162 0.08 -18.92 -0.74
CA ASN A 162 0.09 -20.30 -1.25
C ASN A 162 -0.43 -20.36 -2.69
N LEU A 163 -1.59 -19.77 -2.96
CA LEU A 163 -2.17 -19.74 -4.30
C LEU A 163 -1.24 -19.04 -5.30
N ALA A 164 -0.74 -17.86 -4.92
CA ALA A 164 0.14 -17.08 -5.77
C ALA A 164 1.44 -17.83 -6.11
N SER A 165 2.02 -18.53 -5.15
CA SER A 165 3.23 -19.34 -5.37
C SER A 165 2.97 -20.56 -6.24
N ALA A 166 1.90 -21.30 -5.97
CA ALA A 166 1.54 -22.50 -6.72
C ALA A 166 1.35 -22.20 -8.23
N TYR A 167 0.75 -21.05 -8.54
CA TYR A 167 0.51 -20.62 -9.92
C TYR A 167 1.58 -19.66 -10.47
N LYS A 168 2.61 -19.31 -9.69
CA LYS A 168 3.66 -18.33 -10.04
C LYS A 168 3.07 -16.99 -10.49
N LEU A 169 2.04 -16.51 -9.80
CA LEU A 169 1.32 -15.29 -10.16
C LEU A 169 2.21 -14.04 -10.02
N PRO A 170 2.04 -13.05 -10.92
CA PRO A 170 2.81 -11.80 -10.86
C PRO A 170 2.22 -10.83 -9.79
N VAL A 171 2.39 -11.17 -8.52
CA VAL A 171 1.87 -10.38 -7.40
C VAL A 171 2.97 -10.08 -6.37
N ILE A 172 2.94 -8.88 -5.82
CA ILE A 172 3.81 -8.41 -4.74
C ILE A 172 2.96 -8.23 -3.49
N PHE A 173 3.34 -8.93 -2.43
CA PHE A 173 2.78 -8.78 -1.09
C PHE A 173 3.64 -7.75 -0.34
N LEU A 174 3.14 -6.52 -0.11
CA LEU A 174 3.89 -5.48 0.59
C LEU A 174 3.31 -5.26 1.98
N CYS A 175 4.11 -5.61 2.98
CA CYS A 175 3.80 -5.36 4.38
C CYS A 175 4.31 -3.98 4.82
N GLU A 176 3.40 -3.09 5.19
CA GLU A 176 3.66 -1.79 5.81
C GLU A 176 3.84 -2.00 7.32
N ASN A 177 5.03 -2.41 7.75
CA ASN A 177 5.30 -2.70 9.15
C ASN A 177 5.60 -1.41 9.91
N ASN A 178 4.58 -0.84 10.53
CA ASN A 178 4.68 0.35 11.37
C ASN A 178 4.72 0.01 12.88
N PHE A 179 5.00 -1.24 13.23
CA PHE A 179 5.15 -1.80 14.58
C PHE A 179 3.87 -1.88 15.41
N TYR A 180 2.70 -1.52 14.87
CA TYR A 180 1.48 -1.50 15.66
C TYR A 180 0.24 -1.88 14.86
N ALA A 181 -0.47 -2.89 15.33
CA ALA A 181 -1.85 -3.18 14.95
C ALA A 181 -2.79 -2.35 15.84
N LEU A 182 -3.31 -1.23 15.33
CA LEU A 182 -4.05 -0.22 16.09
C LEU A 182 -3.18 0.32 17.24
N SER A 183 -3.37 -0.15 18.46
CA SER A 183 -2.59 0.16 19.66
C SER A 183 -1.72 -1.01 20.14
N THR A 184 -1.88 -2.19 19.56
CA THR A 184 -1.15 -3.40 19.96
C THR A 184 0.24 -3.42 19.31
N PRO A 185 1.33 -3.43 20.09
CA PRO A 185 2.68 -3.55 19.55
C PRO A 185 2.84 -4.88 18.81
N SER A 186 3.38 -4.86 17.58
CA SER A 186 3.46 -6.06 16.73
C SER A 186 4.29 -7.18 17.35
N HIS A 187 5.35 -6.85 18.09
CA HIS A 187 6.22 -7.83 18.75
C HIS A 187 5.51 -8.66 19.83
N THR A 188 4.37 -8.21 20.33
CA THR A 188 3.59 -8.95 21.35
C THR A 188 2.66 -9.99 20.75
N VAL A 189 2.36 -9.91 19.45
CA VAL A 189 1.36 -10.75 18.77
C VAL A 189 1.89 -11.42 17.49
N THR A 190 3.12 -11.09 17.07
CA THR A 190 3.70 -11.61 15.83
C THR A 190 4.92 -12.47 16.15
N GLY A 191 4.83 -13.77 15.84
CA GLY A 191 5.94 -14.70 15.96
C GLY A 191 6.92 -14.56 14.80
N GLY A 192 8.22 -14.38 15.11
CA GLY A 192 9.29 -14.22 14.13
C GLY A 192 9.17 -12.94 13.28
N ARG A 193 9.97 -12.83 12.24
CA ARG A 193 9.90 -11.71 11.27
C ARG A 193 8.87 -12.04 10.19
N ILE A 194 8.11 -11.06 9.75
CA ILE A 194 7.09 -11.25 8.71
C ILE A 194 7.75 -11.67 7.39
N VAL A 195 8.88 -11.07 7.04
CA VAL A 195 9.62 -11.40 5.81
C VAL A 195 10.06 -12.86 5.74
N ASP A 196 10.37 -13.50 6.86
CA ASP A 196 10.85 -14.89 6.88
C ASP A 196 9.75 -15.89 6.47
N ARG A 197 8.48 -15.48 6.57
CA ARG A 197 7.32 -16.28 6.15
C ARG A 197 7.30 -16.60 4.66
N ALA A 198 7.95 -15.75 3.85
CA ALA A 198 8.06 -15.94 2.40
C ALA A 198 8.69 -17.29 2.03
N SER A 199 9.71 -17.71 2.77
CA SER A 199 10.44 -18.96 2.51
C SER A 199 9.56 -20.20 2.60
N GLY A 200 8.57 -20.20 3.51
CA GLY A 200 7.62 -21.29 3.65
C GLY A 200 6.71 -21.50 2.42
N PHE A 201 6.60 -20.50 1.57
CA PHE A 201 5.83 -20.54 0.32
C PHE A 201 6.74 -20.57 -0.93
N GLY A 202 8.04 -20.74 -0.77
CA GLY A 202 8.99 -20.81 -1.89
C GLY A 202 9.13 -19.51 -2.69
N MET A 203 8.79 -18.36 -2.10
CA MET A 203 8.96 -17.04 -2.72
C MET A 203 10.07 -16.23 -2.01
N PRO A 204 10.73 -15.29 -2.70
CA PRO A 204 11.68 -14.40 -2.04
C PRO A 204 10.98 -13.45 -1.07
N GLY A 205 11.63 -13.25 0.07
CA GLY A 205 11.32 -12.22 1.05
C GLY A 205 12.38 -11.13 1.02
N VAL A 206 11.97 -9.87 0.93
CA VAL A 206 12.86 -8.70 0.96
C VAL A 206 12.44 -7.79 2.10
N ARG A 207 13.38 -7.38 2.94
CA ARG A 207 13.14 -6.43 4.00
C ARG A 207 13.84 -5.11 3.73
N VAL A 208 13.07 -4.04 3.72
CA VAL A 208 13.56 -2.67 3.63
C VAL A 208 13.58 -2.09 5.04
N GLU A 209 14.79 -1.94 5.61
CA GLU A 209 14.96 -1.51 7.01
C GLU A 209 14.58 -0.04 7.24
N ASN A 210 14.68 0.80 6.21
CA ASN A 210 14.29 2.20 6.27
C ASN A 210 13.22 2.53 5.22
N GLY A 211 11.96 2.37 5.58
CA GLY A 211 10.82 2.74 4.73
C GLY A 211 10.59 4.24 4.60
N GLN A 212 11.39 5.09 5.27
CA GLN A 212 11.42 6.53 5.07
C GLN A 212 12.34 6.92 3.90
N ASP A 213 13.14 5.99 3.39
CA ASP A 213 13.93 6.15 2.19
C ASP A 213 13.10 5.68 0.97
N VAL A 214 12.56 6.65 0.25
CA VAL A 214 11.72 6.40 -0.94
C VAL A 214 12.46 5.62 -2.02
N ILE A 215 13.78 5.82 -2.16
CA ILE A 215 14.60 5.16 -3.18
C ILE A 215 14.85 3.70 -2.80
N ALA A 216 15.11 3.41 -1.53
CA ALA A 216 15.28 2.04 -1.05
C ALA A 216 13.99 1.21 -1.27
N VAL A 217 12.82 1.78 -0.99
CA VAL A 217 11.54 1.12 -1.24
C VAL A 217 11.30 0.95 -2.74
N TYR A 218 11.53 1.99 -3.54
CA TYR A 218 11.39 1.93 -4.99
C TYR A 218 12.22 0.79 -5.60
N ASN A 219 13.50 0.69 -5.23
CA ASN A 219 14.40 -0.33 -5.76
C ASN A 219 13.93 -1.75 -5.38
N ALA A 220 13.54 -1.97 -4.14
CA ALA A 220 13.07 -3.27 -3.68
C ALA A 220 11.78 -3.71 -4.41
N VAL A 221 10.81 -2.80 -4.58
CA VAL A 221 9.56 -3.10 -5.28
C VAL A 221 9.78 -3.23 -6.77
N ARG A 222 10.67 -2.42 -7.38
CA ARG A 222 11.02 -2.51 -8.79
C ARG A 222 11.63 -3.86 -9.14
N GLU A 223 12.57 -4.34 -8.33
CA GLU A 223 13.17 -5.66 -8.50
C GLU A 223 12.12 -6.78 -8.41
N ALA A 224 11.23 -6.71 -7.41
CA ALA A 224 10.13 -7.64 -7.24
C ALA A 224 9.16 -7.61 -8.44
N ALA A 225 8.80 -6.41 -8.94
CA ALA A 225 7.93 -6.24 -10.10
C ALA A 225 8.57 -6.79 -11.39
N ASP A 226 9.83 -6.49 -11.62
CA ASP A 226 10.57 -6.99 -12.78
C ASP A 226 10.73 -8.52 -12.74
N ARG A 227 10.95 -9.08 -11.56
CA ARG A 227 10.98 -10.54 -11.37
C ARG A 227 9.62 -11.16 -11.68
N ALA A 228 8.54 -10.62 -11.13
CA ALA A 228 7.19 -11.10 -11.36
C ALA A 228 6.81 -11.02 -12.84
N ARG A 229 7.13 -9.92 -13.51
CA ARG A 229 6.87 -9.66 -14.93
C ARG A 229 7.60 -10.64 -15.88
N ARG A 230 8.75 -11.15 -15.45
CA ARG A 230 9.49 -12.20 -16.16
C ARG A 230 9.02 -13.62 -15.83
N GLY A 231 7.92 -13.79 -15.11
CA GLY A 231 7.38 -15.10 -14.71
C GLY A 231 8.08 -15.73 -13.50
N GLY A 232 8.84 -14.94 -12.73
CA GLY A 232 9.51 -15.40 -11.52
C GLY A 232 8.56 -15.63 -10.32
N GLY A 233 7.27 -15.35 -10.47
CA GLY A 233 6.24 -15.55 -9.43
C GLY A 233 6.24 -14.44 -8.38
N PRO A 234 5.52 -14.64 -7.26
CA PRO A 234 5.29 -13.63 -6.23
C PRO A 234 6.54 -13.30 -5.41
N SER A 235 6.48 -12.18 -4.69
CA SER A 235 7.47 -11.79 -3.68
C SER A 235 6.78 -11.18 -2.47
N LEU A 236 7.36 -11.36 -1.27
CA LEU A 236 6.97 -10.66 -0.05
C LEU A 236 7.98 -9.55 0.24
N VAL A 237 7.52 -8.31 0.34
CA VAL A 237 8.34 -7.15 0.70
C VAL A 237 7.85 -6.63 2.05
N GLU A 238 8.70 -6.64 3.07
CA GLU A 238 8.42 -6.03 4.38
C GLU A 238 9.14 -4.69 4.47
N VAL A 239 8.38 -3.61 4.59
CA VAL A 239 8.92 -2.24 4.70
C VAL A 239 8.74 -1.75 6.12
N MET A 240 9.87 -1.48 6.80
CA MET A 240 9.86 -0.94 8.16
C MET A 240 9.59 0.56 8.09
N THR A 241 8.44 0.98 8.59
CA THR A 241 7.98 2.36 8.52
C THR A 241 7.45 2.85 9.87
N TYR A 242 6.92 4.07 9.94
CA TYR A 242 6.41 4.62 11.19
C TYR A 242 5.28 5.63 10.95
N ARG A 243 4.22 5.54 11.75
CA ARG A 243 3.12 6.51 11.74
C ARG A 243 3.50 7.70 12.63
N PHE A 244 3.41 8.93 12.10
CA PHE A 244 3.60 10.15 12.89
C PHE A 244 2.31 10.62 13.60
N ARG A 245 1.19 9.99 13.30
CA ARG A 245 -0.14 10.29 13.85
C ARG A 245 -0.76 9.05 14.47
N GLU A 246 -1.87 9.26 15.15
CA GLU A 246 -2.72 8.21 15.71
C GLU A 246 -3.14 7.20 14.63
N HIS A 247 -3.72 6.08 15.03
CA HIS A 247 -4.24 5.10 14.09
C HIS A 247 -5.34 5.70 13.21
N SER A 248 -6.24 6.48 13.78
CA SER A 248 -7.30 7.22 13.08
C SER A 248 -7.56 8.56 13.76
N GLU A 249 -8.09 9.53 13.01
CA GLU A 249 -8.52 10.80 13.59
C GLU A 249 -9.65 10.57 14.63
N GLY A 250 -9.53 11.25 15.77
CA GLY A 250 -10.46 11.12 16.88
C GLY A 250 -10.05 10.13 17.97
N GLN A 251 -8.97 9.37 17.77
CA GLN A 251 -8.35 8.63 18.88
C GLN A 251 -7.51 9.59 19.73
N ILE A 252 -7.52 9.35 21.04
CA ILE A 252 -6.54 9.96 21.95
C ILE A 252 -5.17 9.45 21.53
N GLY A 253 -4.23 10.35 21.30
CA GLY A 253 -2.89 10.06 20.81
C GLY A 253 -2.20 8.95 21.62
N ARG A 254 -1.22 8.30 21.01
CA ARG A 254 -0.41 7.32 21.75
C ARG A 254 0.22 8.00 22.94
N ALA A 255 0.01 7.45 24.13
CA ALA A 255 0.96 7.65 25.21
C ALA A 255 2.29 7.10 24.70
N HIS A 256 3.28 7.97 24.50
CA HIS A 256 4.65 7.52 24.30
C HIS A 256 5.08 6.86 25.62
N VAL A 257 5.11 5.55 25.64
CA VAL A 257 5.74 4.78 26.70
C VAL A 257 7.17 4.53 26.29
#